data_5a852e5859301c6be20018310f99d312
#
_entry.id   5a852e5859301c6be20018310f99d312
#
_cell.length_a   1.000
_cell.length_b   1.000
_cell.length_c   1.000
_cell.angle_alpha   90.00
_cell.angle_beta   90.00
_cell.angle_gamma   90.00
#
_symmetry.space_group_name_H-M   'P 1'
#
loop_
_entity.id
_entity.type
_entity.pdbx_description
1 polymer ?
#
loop_
_entity_poly.entity_id
_entity_poly.type
_entity_poly.pdbx_seq_one_letter_code
_entity_poly.pdbx_strand_id
1 'polypeptide(L)'
;MENAVFSDLAEVERLAIQGRLLSGYEQPVYQKVISERCGLTLLDVGCNNGWKTKTRFSDQNFRKIIGIDCLKPLVEQAKKELEDNVFSFYPCDVMEADFTEALQQIMRQESVDAFDVVHCSFILMHTEKPEEVLKNLRSFLAPGGKLIVIEADDTESGMMPDDEGLFQKFLELLSDDPYAGKRTMGAELPQLLLNCGYTNIRCECAKVDSSGDERQKKEHIFQTFCSYLQEDLLLLKRQDEKNVTYQRHLEWVEENFERLHCQMTGDAASISMGVKIYTCEA
;
A
#
# COMPACT_ATOMS: atom_id res chain seq x y z
N MET A 1 -11.15 -14.90 -4.34
CA MET A 1 -10.52 -14.39 -5.58
C MET A 1 -9.10 -14.95 -5.62
N GLU A 2 -8.70 -15.56 -6.73
CA GLU A 2 -7.33 -16.05 -6.84
C GLU A 2 -6.37 -14.85 -6.84
N ASN A 3 -5.46 -14.81 -5.87
CA ASN A 3 -4.48 -13.74 -5.66
C ASN A 3 -3.34 -13.73 -6.71
N ALA A 4 -3.65 -14.11 -7.97
CA ALA A 4 -2.67 -14.25 -9.04
C ALA A 4 -1.97 -12.95 -9.42
N VAL A 5 -2.68 -11.80 -9.31
CA VAL A 5 -2.17 -10.48 -9.67
C VAL A 5 -1.03 -10.03 -8.74
N PHE A 6 -1.10 -10.36 -7.44
CA PHE A 6 -0.13 -9.87 -6.46
C PHE A 6 1.13 -10.74 -6.32
N SER A 7 1.24 -11.85 -7.06
CA SER A 7 2.36 -12.80 -6.98
C SER A 7 3.23 -12.88 -8.24
N ASP A 8 2.94 -12.07 -9.26
CA ASP A 8 3.70 -12.01 -10.51
C ASP A 8 5.05 -11.30 -10.31
N LEU A 9 6.04 -11.65 -11.14
CA LEU A 9 7.35 -10.98 -11.19
C LEU A 9 7.23 -9.50 -11.54
N ALA A 10 6.29 -9.14 -12.43
CA ALA A 10 6.00 -7.75 -12.79
C ALA A 10 5.52 -6.95 -11.57
N GLU A 11 4.66 -7.55 -10.74
CA GLU A 11 4.18 -6.93 -9.51
C GLU A 11 5.31 -6.75 -8.48
N VAL A 12 6.20 -7.71 -8.34
CA VAL A 12 7.38 -7.59 -7.45
C VAL A 12 8.26 -6.40 -7.88
N GLU A 13 8.50 -6.24 -9.19
CA GLU A 13 9.27 -5.11 -9.72
C GLU A 13 8.52 -3.77 -9.50
N ARG A 14 7.22 -3.72 -9.78
CA ARG A 14 6.37 -2.55 -9.52
C ARG A 14 6.42 -2.13 -8.05
N LEU A 15 6.31 -3.09 -7.12
CA LEU A 15 6.40 -2.83 -5.68
C LEU A 15 7.78 -2.34 -5.25
N ALA A 16 8.85 -2.79 -5.91
CA ALA A 16 10.20 -2.28 -5.67
C ALA A 16 10.35 -0.81 -6.14
N ILE A 17 9.77 -0.47 -7.29
CA ILE A 17 9.71 0.93 -7.78
C ILE A 17 8.88 1.80 -6.83
N GLN A 18 7.71 1.33 -6.42
CA GLN A 18 6.87 1.99 -5.42
C GLN A 18 7.63 2.26 -4.13
N GLY A 19 8.37 1.27 -3.60
CA GLY A 19 9.17 1.43 -2.39
C GLY A 19 10.24 2.51 -2.54
N ARG A 20 10.93 2.58 -3.69
CA ARG A 20 11.90 3.64 -3.98
C ARG A 20 11.26 5.02 -4.10
N LEU A 21 10.13 5.11 -4.83
CA LEU A 21 9.40 6.36 -5.01
C LEU A 21 8.90 6.92 -3.69
N LEU A 22 8.31 6.06 -2.85
CA LEU A 22 7.69 6.49 -1.59
C LEU A 22 8.69 6.70 -0.45
N SER A 23 9.91 6.14 -0.54
CA SER A 23 10.90 6.21 0.55
C SER A 23 11.18 7.65 1.01
N GLY A 24 11.25 8.61 0.09
CA GLY A 24 11.45 10.03 0.42
C GLY A 24 10.31 10.67 1.23
N TYR A 25 9.12 10.10 1.16
CA TYR A 25 7.92 10.55 1.90
C TYR A 25 7.73 9.75 3.20
N GLU A 26 8.05 8.48 3.18
CA GLU A 26 7.89 7.55 4.30
C GLU A 26 8.98 7.71 5.37
N GLN A 27 10.24 7.84 4.98
CA GLN A 27 11.38 7.87 5.92
C GLN A 27 11.29 8.98 6.96
N PRO A 28 10.91 10.23 6.64
CA PRO A 28 10.74 11.26 7.66
C PRO A 28 9.67 10.89 8.70
N VAL A 29 8.61 10.18 8.28
CA VAL A 29 7.54 9.72 9.17
C VAL A 29 8.04 8.64 10.10
N TYR A 30 8.76 7.65 9.58
CA TYR A 30 9.36 6.58 10.38
C TYR A 30 10.35 7.14 11.40
N GLN A 31 11.24 8.03 10.98
CA GLN A 31 12.17 8.70 11.89
C GLN A 31 11.45 9.42 13.02
N LYS A 32 10.36 10.15 12.72
CA LYS A 32 9.57 10.87 13.71
C LYS A 32 8.85 9.95 14.71
N VAL A 33 8.34 8.81 14.24
CA VAL A 33 7.59 7.84 15.06
C VAL A 33 8.53 6.98 15.92
N ILE A 34 9.69 6.62 15.37
CA ILE A 34 10.63 5.66 15.95
C ILE A 34 11.77 6.34 16.72
N SER A 35 12.08 7.63 16.39
CA SER A 35 13.25 8.36 16.91
C SER A 35 13.34 8.34 18.44
N GLU A 36 14.56 8.24 18.95
CA GLU A 36 14.93 8.22 20.38
C GLU A 36 14.47 6.98 21.17
N ARG A 37 13.77 6.03 20.54
CA ARG A 37 13.33 4.79 21.18
C ARG A 37 14.15 3.61 20.65
N CYS A 38 14.58 2.76 21.55
CA CYS A 38 15.35 1.55 21.24
C CYS A 38 14.58 0.29 21.63
N GLY A 39 14.81 -0.78 20.90
CA GLY A 39 14.26 -2.09 21.25
C GLY A 39 12.75 -2.18 21.00
N LEU A 40 12.21 -1.40 20.08
CA LEU A 40 10.80 -1.41 19.70
C LEU A 40 10.41 -2.72 19.01
N THR A 41 9.12 -3.02 19.06
CA THR A 41 8.48 -4.09 18.30
C THR A 41 7.60 -3.49 17.21
N LEU A 42 7.64 -4.07 16.00
CA LEU A 42 6.85 -3.64 14.86
C LEU A 42 6.08 -4.81 14.24
N LEU A 43 4.82 -4.56 13.91
CA LEU A 43 4.02 -5.39 13.01
C LEU A 43 3.90 -4.70 11.66
N ASP A 44 4.34 -5.36 10.58
CA ASP A 44 4.14 -4.90 9.20
C ASP A 44 3.04 -5.74 8.54
N VAL A 45 1.90 -5.12 8.33
CA VAL A 45 0.70 -5.75 7.74
C VAL A 45 0.75 -5.62 6.23
N GLY A 46 0.65 -6.74 5.51
CA GLY A 46 0.80 -6.80 4.06
C GLY A 46 2.27 -6.71 3.64
N CYS A 47 3.11 -7.51 4.28
CA CYS A 47 4.56 -7.49 4.04
C CYS A 47 4.99 -8.04 2.66
N ASN A 48 4.09 -8.71 1.93
CA ASN A 48 4.37 -9.38 0.66
C ASN A 48 5.59 -10.33 0.79
N ASN A 49 6.60 -10.23 -0.06
CA ASN A 49 7.84 -11.01 0.01
C ASN A 49 8.87 -10.47 1.03
N GLY A 50 8.49 -9.56 1.92
CA GLY A 50 9.31 -9.02 2.99
C GLY A 50 10.38 -8.02 2.56
N TRP A 51 10.63 -7.84 1.27
CA TRP A 51 11.71 -6.97 0.77
C TRP A 51 11.50 -5.50 1.18
N LYS A 52 10.28 -4.99 1.04
CA LYS A 52 9.94 -3.62 1.46
C LYS A 52 10.07 -3.44 2.97
N THR A 53 9.61 -4.42 3.75
CA THR A 53 9.76 -4.44 5.21
C THR A 53 11.23 -4.34 5.61
N LYS A 54 12.07 -5.20 5.01
CA LYS A 54 13.51 -5.20 5.26
C LYS A 54 14.16 -3.85 4.89
N THR A 55 13.85 -3.33 3.70
CA THR A 55 14.41 -2.06 3.21
C THR A 55 14.00 -0.86 4.06
N ARG A 56 12.72 -0.82 4.51
CA ARG A 56 12.19 0.29 5.32
C ARG A 56 12.79 0.34 6.73
N PHE A 57 13.03 -0.82 7.35
CA PHE A 57 13.23 -0.90 8.78
C PHE A 57 14.59 -1.47 9.19
N SER A 58 15.48 -1.88 8.26
CA SER A 58 16.81 -2.44 8.60
C SER A 58 17.71 -1.48 9.38
N ASP A 59 17.63 -0.19 9.08
CA ASP A 59 18.47 0.83 9.72
C ASP A 59 17.86 1.38 11.02
N GLN A 60 16.71 0.81 11.44
CA GLN A 60 16.00 1.23 12.64
C GLN A 60 16.33 0.28 13.81
N ASN A 61 16.29 0.80 15.02
CA ASN A 61 16.69 0.03 16.20
C ASN A 61 15.52 -0.77 16.80
N PHE A 62 14.99 -1.72 16.04
CA PHE A 62 13.95 -2.63 16.48
C PHE A 62 14.53 -3.86 17.19
N ARG A 63 13.86 -4.33 18.24
CA ARG A 63 14.11 -5.63 18.87
C ARG A 63 13.51 -6.77 18.03
N LYS A 64 12.30 -6.53 17.48
CA LYS A 64 11.58 -7.52 16.68
C LYS A 64 10.66 -6.84 15.68
N ILE A 65 10.68 -7.35 14.47
CA ILE A 65 9.77 -6.98 13.37
C ILE A 65 9.08 -8.24 12.90
N ILE A 66 7.76 -8.23 12.91
CA ILE A 66 6.92 -9.32 12.42
C ILE A 66 6.20 -8.83 11.16
N GLY A 67 6.50 -9.43 10.01
CA GLY A 67 5.76 -9.21 8.77
C GLY A 67 4.67 -10.26 8.62
N ILE A 68 3.46 -9.85 8.27
CA ILE A 68 2.34 -10.76 7.96
C ILE A 68 1.75 -10.45 6.58
N ASP A 69 1.36 -11.51 5.86
CA ASP A 69 0.68 -11.40 4.57
C ASP A 69 -0.19 -12.64 4.32
N CYS A 70 -1.29 -12.48 3.57
CA CYS A 70 -2.17 -13.59 3.20
C CYS A 70 -1.55 -14.48 2.10
N LEU A 71 -0.58 -13.99 1.33
CA LEU A 71 0.06 -14.68 0.22
C LEU A 71 1.16 -15.63 0.69
N LYS A 72 0.76 -16.81 1.18
CA LYS A 72 1.67 -17.81 1.75
C LYS A 72 2.94 -18.07 0.91
N PRO A 73 2.91 -18.21 -0.43
CA PRO A 73 4.14 -18.43 -1.21
C PRO A 73 5.17 -17.31 -1.07
N LEU A 74 4.73 -16.06 -1.03
CA LEU A 74 5.60 -14.89 -0.88
C LEU A 74 6.18 -14.80 0.54
N VAL A 75 5.37 -15.13 1.54
CA VAL A 75 5.83 -15.18 2.94
C VAL A 75 6.86 -16.29 3.14
N GLU A 76 6.68 -17.46 2.54
CA GLU A 76 7.67 -18.55 2.59
C GLU A 76 8.99 -18.16 1.90
N GLN A 77 8.93 -17.37 0.83
CA GLN A 77 10.11 -16.77 0.23
C GLN A 77 10.78 -15.78 1.21
N ALA A 78 10.02 -14.86 1.82
CA ALA A 78 10.52 -13.91 2.81
C ALA A 78 11.22 -14.62 3.98
N LYS A 79 10.63 -15.69 4.52
CA LYS A 79 11.25 -16.52 5.56
C LYS A 79 12.60 -17.05 5.13
N LYS A 80 12.66 -17.65 3.94
CA LYS A 80 13.89 -18.27 3.44
C LYS A 80 15.01 -17.29 3.19
N GLU A 81 14.68 -16.08 2.71
CA GLU A 81 15.67 -15.12 2.19
C GLU A 81 16.02 -14.00 3.17
N LEU A 82 15.07 -13.62 4.05
CA LEU A 82 15.16 -12.37 4.82
C LEU A 82 15.02 -12.55 6.32
N GLU A 83 14.58 -13.73 6.80
CA GLU A 83 14.40 -13.98 8.23
C GLU A 83 15.75 -13.98 8.98
N ASP A 84 15.77 -13.35 10.14
CA ASP A 84 16.92 -13.31 11.05
C ASP A 84 16.45 -13.12 12.51
N ASN A 85 17.34 -12.74 13.41
CA ASN A 85 17.00 -12.52 14.81
C ASN A 85 16.00 -11.38 15.04
N VAL A 86 15.93 -10.41 14.12
CA VAL A 86 15.07 -9.22 14.20
C VAL A 86 13.80 -9.41 13.37
N PHE A 87 13.92 -9.95 12.17
CA PHE A 87 12.84 -10.09 11.19
C PHE A 87 12.26 -11.49 11.18
N SER A 88 10.94 -11.62 11.34
CA SER A 88 10.19 -12.87 11.13
C SER A 88 8.97 -12.60 10.27
N PHE A 89 8.58 -13.61 9.46
CA PHE A 89 7.49 -13.48 8.51
C PHE A 89 6.50 -14.64 8.68
N TYR A 90 5.18 -14.34 8.62
CA TYR A 90 4.13 -15.33 8.86
C TYR A 90 2.97 -15.18 7.87
N PRO A 91 2.46 -16.29 7.30
CA PRO A 91 1.20 -16.24 6.57
C PRO A 91 0.06 -15.98 7.56
N CYS A 92 -0.61 -14.85 7.40
CA CYS A 92 -1.73 -14.44 8.25
C CYS A 92 -2.56 -13.42 7.48
N ASP A 93 -3.86 -13.68 7.35
CA ASP A 93 -4.80 -12.79 6.67
C ASP A 93 -5.58 -11.97 7.69
N VAL A 94 -5.49 -10.65 7.57
CA VAL A 94 -6.19 -9.70 8.46
C VAL A 94 -7.71 -9.71 8.30
N MET A 95 -8.21 -10.31 7.21
CA MET A 95 -9.65 -10.40 6.91
C MET A 95 -10.28 -11.70 7.42
N GLU A 96 -9.48 -12.69 7.81
CA GLU A 96 -9.99 -13.96 8.32
C GLU A 96 -10.56 -13.83 9.73
N ALA A 97 -11.60 -14.62 10.00
CA ALA A 97 -12.31 -14.57 11.27
C ALA A 97 -11.44 -14.96 12.48
N ASP A 98 -10.41 -15.76 12.27
CA ASP A 98 -9.46 -16.22 13.30
C ASP A 98 -8.17 -15.39 13.35
N PHE A 99 -8.14 -14.24 12.65
CA PHE A 99 -6.96 -13.36 12.60
C PHE A 99 -6.39 -13.05 13.98
N THR A 100 -7.26 -12.70 14.93
CA THR A 100 -6.85 -12.33 16.30
C THR A 100 -6.14 -13.47 17.01
N GLU A 101 -6.66 -14.68 16.92
CA GLU A 101 -6.08 -15.88 17.51
C GLU A 101 -4.77 -16.26 16.83
N ALA A 102 -4.73 -16.19 15.49
CA ALA A 102 -3.54 -16.48 14.70
C ALA A 102 -2.40 -15.52 15.04
N LEU A 103 -2.67 -14.20 15.09
CA LEU A 103 -1.66 -13.21 15.42
C LEU A 103 -1.17 -13.36 16.86
N GLN A 104 -2.05 -13.65 17.82
CA GLN A 104 -1.66 -13.94 19.21
C GLN A 104 -0.75 -15.16 19.32
N GLN A 105 -0.96 -16.20 18.49
CA GLN A 105 -0.09 -17.36 18.45
C GLN A 105 1.31 -16.99 17.92
N ILE A 106 1.38 -16.21 16.84
CA ILE A 106 2.63 -15.67 16.29
C ILE A 106 3.38 -14.85 17.36
N MET A 107 2.68 -13.92 18.03
CA MET A 107 3.25 -13.10 19.08
C MET A 107 3.86 -13.93 20.22
N ARG A 108 3.17 -14.99 20.65
CA ARG A 108 3.70 -15.92 21.68
C ARG A 108 4.98 -16.63 21.21
N GLN A 109 5.03 -17.07 19.94
CA GLN A 109 6.22 -17.71 19.35
C GLN A 109 7.42 -16.77 19.33
N GLU A 110 7.17 -15.47 19.06
CA GLU A 110 8.20 -14.44 18.96
C GLU A 110 8.49 -13.71 20.28
N SER A 111 7.83 -14.11 21.37
CA SER A 111 7.96 -13.46 22.69
C SER A 111 7.67 -11.96 22.64
N VAL A 112 6.59 -11.59 21.93
CA VAL A 112 6.07 -10.23 21.81
C VAL A 112 4.73 -10.13 22.53
N ASP A 113 4.62 -9.25 23.51
CA ASP A 113 3.37 -9.06 24.29
C ASP A 113 2.45 -8.03 23.61
N ALA A 114 3.02 -6.99 22.98
CA ALA A 114 2.32 -5.95 22.25
C ALA A 114 3.29 -5.30 21.24
N PHE A 115 2.74 -4.59 20.26
CA PHE A 115 3.53 -3.84 19.29
C PHE A 115 3.64 -2.37 19.68
N ASP A 116 4.83 -1.82 19.62
CA ASP A 116 5.05 -0.37 19.74
C ASP A 116 4.64 0.38 18.49
N VAL A 117 4.77 -0.29 17.33
CA VAL A 117 4.41 0.25 16.02
C VAL A 117 3.66 -0.81 15.21
N VAL A 118 2.53 -0.45 14.64
CA VAL A 118 1.86 -1.21 13.58
C VAL A 118 1.99 -0.38 12.30
N HIS A 119 2.46 -1.00 11.24
CA HIS A 119 2.56 -0.41 9.90
C HIS A 119 1.62 -1.14 8.95
N CYS A 120 0.83 -0.38 8.17
CA CYS A 120 -0.13 -0.89 7.21
C CYS A 120 -0.09 -0.01 5.95
N SER A 121 0.30 -0.56 4.81
CA SER A 121 0.55 0.21 3.58
C SER A 121 -0.18 -0.38 2.39
N PHE A 122 -1.17 0.34 1.86
CA PHE A 122 -2.03 -0.06 0.74
C PHE A 122 -2.76 -1.40 0.99
N ILE A 123 -3.30 -1.58 2.18
CA ILE A 123 -4.01 -2.80 2.59
C ILE A 123 -5.49 -2.53 2.80
N LEU A 124 -5.84 -1.45 3.50
CA LEU A 124 -7.23 -1.18 3.84
C LEU A 124 -8.10 -0.94 2.60
N MET A 125 -7.50 -0.38 1.53
CA MET A 125 -8.18 -0.20 0.25
C MET A 125 -8.65 -1.50 -0.40
N HIS A 126 -8.07 -2.64 -0.03
CA HIS A 126 -8.42 -3.97 -0.52
C HIS A 126 -9.32 -4.76 0.46
N THR A 127 -9.70 -4.18 1.60
CA THR A 127 -10.51 -4.84 2.61
C THR A 127 -11.98 -4.45 2.51
N GLU A 128 -12.88 -5.43 2.69
CA GLU A 128 -14.32 -5.18 2.72
C GLU A 128 -14.75 -4.48 4.02
N LYS A 129 -14.00 -4.69 5.12
CA LYS A 129 -14.33 -4.22 6.46
C LYS A 129 -13.14 -3.50 7.14
N PRO A 130 -12.72 -2.36 6.61
CA PRO A 130 -11.53 -1.66 7.13
C PRO A 130 -11.64 -1.26 8.61
N GLU A 131 -12.84 -0.95 9.10
CA GLU A 131 -13.05 -0.66 10.53
C GLU A 131 -12.77 -1.87 11.43
N GLU A 132 -13.15 -3.08 11.00
CA GLU A 132 -12.90 -4.31 11.77
C GLU A 132 -11.40 -4.58 11.84
N VAL A 133 -10.70 -4.47 10.71
CA VAL A 133 -9.24 -4.59 10.65
C VAL A 133 -8.57 -3.56 11.56
N LEU A 134 -8.95 -2.29 11.48
CA LEU A 134 -8.37 -1.23 12.33
C LEU A 134 -8.61 -1.46 13.82
N LYS A 135 -9.80 -1.91 14.22
CA LYS A 135 -10.11 -2.25 15.63
C LYS A 135 -9.27 -3.43 16.12
N ASN A 136 -9.11 -4.45 15.28
CA ASN A 136 -8.27 -5.60 15.61
C ASN A 136 -6.80 -5.16 15.77
N LEU A 137 -6.24 -4.42 14.81
CA LEU A 137 -4.87 -3.94 14.88
C LEU A 137 -4.63 -3.05 16.11
N ARG A 138 -5.61 -2.21 16.48
CA ARG A 138 -5.52 -1.39 17.70
C ARG A 138 -5.36 -2.21 18.96
N SER A 139 -6.01 -3.37 19.03
CA SER A 139 -5.95 -4.25 20.21
C SER A 139 -4.59 -4.88 20.46
N PHE A 140 -3.72 -4.89 19.45
CA PHE A 140 -2.34 -5.40 19.54
C PHE A 140 -1.30 -4.33 19.81
N LEU A 141 -1.68 -3.04 19.79
CA LEU A 141 -0.78 -1.95 20.11
C LEU A 141 -0.56 -1.84 21.63
N ALA A 142 0.66 -1.59 22.02
CA ALA A 142 1.03 -1.22 23.37
C ALA A 142 0.35 0.11 23.78
N PRO A 143 0.16 0.40 25.08
CA PRO A 143 -0.27 1.73 25.52
C PRO A 143 0.62 2.83 24.96
N GLY A 144 0.05 3.79 24.20
CA GLY A 144 0.79 4.82 23.48
C GLY A 144 1.54 4.32 22.25
N GLY A 145 1.27 3.09 21.81
CA GLY A 145 1.75 2.54 20.55
C GLY A 145 1.18 3.30 19.35
N LYS A 146 1.89 3.26 18.24
CA LYS A 146 1.58 4.04 17.03
C LYS A 146 1.11 3.15 15.90
N LEU A 147 0.09 3.59 15.19
CA LEU A 147 -0.25 3.08 13.86
C LEU A 147 0.30 4.05 12.81
N ILE A 148 0.98 3.50 11.81
CA ILE A 148 1.31 4.20 10.57
C ILE A 148 0.49 3.54 9.47
N VAL A 149 -0.36 4.29 8.80
CA VAL A 149 -1.20 3.79 7.72
C VAL A 149 -1.00 4.63 6.46
N ILE A 150 -0.83 3.94 5.32
CA ILE A 150 -0.56 4.56 4.02
C ILE A 150 -1.61 4.04 3.05
N GLU A 151 -2.38 4.95 2.42
CA GLU A 151 -3.43 4.58 1.48
C GLU A 151 -3.52 5.57 0.32
N ALA A 152 -4.04 5.09 -0.81
CA ALA A 152 -4.34 5.93 -1.96
C ALA A 152 -5.54 6.85 -1.68
N ASP A 153 -5.48 8.05 -2.27
CA ASP A 153 -6.57 9.03 -2.26
C ASP A 153 -6.65 9.73 -3.62
N ASP A 154 -7.32 9.10 -4.58
CA ASP A 154 -7.43 9.66 -5.93
C ASP A 154 -8.25 10.95 -6.02
N THR A 155 -8.90 11.38 -4.95
CA THR A 155 -9.52 12.71 -4.89
C THR A 155 -8.48 13.85 -4.92
N GLU A 156 -7.22 13.54 -4.59
CA GLU A 156 -6.08 14.46 -4.64
C GLU A 156 -5.15 14.19 -5.84
N SER A 157 -5.49 13.19 -6.69
CA SER A 157 -4.73 12.89 -7.88
C SER A 157 -5.07 13.83 -9.01
N GLY A 158 -4.07 14.26 -9.79
CA GLY A 158 -4.28 15.17 -10.91
C GLY A 158 -3.06 15.30 -11.81
N MET A 159 -3.31 15.76 -13.03
CA MET A 159 -2.29 16.10 -14.01
C MET A 159 -2.63 17.43 -14.68
N MET A 160 -1.61 18.23 -14.97
CA MET A 160 -1.75 19.47 -15.74
C MET A 160 -0.58 19.62 -16.72
N PRO A 161 -0.84 19.93 -18.00
CA PRO A 161 -2.16 19.98 -18.61
C PRO A 161 -2.79 18.60 -18.82
N ASP A 162 -4.11 18.52 -18.80
CA ASP A 162 -4.89 17.34 -19.19
C ASP A 162 -6.01 17.78 -20.16
N ASP A 163 -5.63 18.47 -21.24
CA ASP A 163 -6.55 19.12 -22.18
C ASP A 163 -7.49 18.13 -22.89
N GLU A 164 -7.06 16.87 -23.02
CA GLU A 164 -7.85 15.80 -23.61
C GLU A 164 -8.59 14.95 -22.57
N GLY A 165 -8.40 15.20 -21.28
CA GLY A 165 -9.01 14.46 -20.18
C GLY A 165 -8.53 13.01 -20.07
N LEU A 166 -7.34 12.68 -20.58
CA LEU A 166 -6.81 11.31 -20.57
C LEU A 166 -6.56 10.81 -19.14
N PHE A 167 -5.98 11.67 -18.30
CA PHE A 167 -5.68 11.31 -16.91
C PHE A 167 -6.96 11.20 -16.09
N GLN A 168 -7.91 12.12 -16.29
CA GLN A 168 -9.21 12.04 -15.63
C GLN A 168 -9.93 10.75 -16.01
N LYS A 169 -9.93 10.38 -17.31
CA LYS A 169 -10.55 9.14 -17.78
C LYS A 169 -9.85 7.90 -17.20
N PHE A 170 -8.53 7.92 -17.11
CA PHE A 170 -7.76 6.86 -16.48
C PHE A 170 -8.18 6.64 -15.01
N LEU A 171 -8.36 7.71 -14.20
CA LEU A 171 -8.83 7.59 -12.82
C LEU A 171 -10.24 6.97 -12.73
N GLU A 172 -11.13 7.29 -13.69
CA GLU A 172 -12.45 6.65 -13.76
C GLU A 172 -12.32 5.14 -14.00
N LEU A 173 -11.44 4.71 -14.92
CA LEU A 173 -11.21 3.29 -15.19
C LEU A 173 -10.65 2.57 -13.96
N LEU A 174 -9.72 3.19 -13.23
CA LEU A 174 -9.18 2.66 -11.98
C LEU A 174 -10.26 2.51 -10.90
N SER A 175 -11.23 3.41 -10.84
CA SER A 175 -12.32 3.30 -9.85
C SER A 175 -13.26 2.13 -10.10
N ASP A 176 -13.32 1.65 -11.36
CA ASP A 176 -14.12 0.49 -11.78
C ASP A 176 -13.32 -0.84 -11.69
N ASP A 177 -12.02 -0.77 -11.38
CA ASP A 177 -11.15 -1.93 -11.28
C ASP A 177 -11.15 -2.50 -9.85
N PRO A 178 -11.71 -3.70 -9.63
CA PRO A 178 -11.75 -4.31 -8.30
C PRO A 178 -10.37 -4.69 -7.76
N TYR A 179 -9.35 -4.90 -8.64
CA TYR A 179 -7.99 -5.19 -8.21
C TYR A 179 -7.25 -3.94 -7.72
N ALA A 180 -7.58 -2.77 -8.26
CA ALA A 180 -7.03 -1.50 -7.79
C ALA A 180 -7.51 -1.14 -6.36
N GLY A 181 -8.57 -1.79 -5.86
CA GLY A 181 -9.16 -1.54 -4.56
C GLY A 181 -9.86 -0.19 -4.45
N LYS A 182 -10.22 0.21 -3.24
CA LYS A 182 -10.89 1.49 -2.99
C LYS A 182 -9.89 2.64 -2.99
N ARG A 183 -9.68 3.22 -4.15
CA ARG A 183 -8.70 4.29 -4.42
C ARG A 183 -8.94 5.61 -3.68
N THR A 184 -10.06 5.75 -2.97
CA THR A 184 -10.41 6.90 -2.11
C THR A 184 -10.26 6.59 -0.62
N MET A 185 -9.67 5.46 -0.25
CA MET A 185 -9.52 5.02 1.15
C MET A 185 -8.79 6.06 2.00
N GLY A 186 -7.78 6.73 1.44
CA GLY A 186 -7.02 7.77 2.13
C GLY A 186 -7.87 8.94 2.63
N ALA A 187 -8.90 9.34 1.85
CA ALA A 187 -9.82 10.41 2.25
C ALA A 187 -10.73 9.99 3.43
N GLU A 188 -11.04 8.70 3.55
CA GLU A 188 -11.92 8.18 4.59
C GLU A 188 -11.20 7.86 5.91
N LEU A 189 -9.87 7.67 5.86
CA LEU A 189 -9.07 7.26 7.01
C LEU A 189 -9.27 8.11 8.27
N PRO A 190 -9.34 9.45 8.24
CA PRO A 190 -9.51 10.24 9.46
C PRO A 190 -10.76 9.84 10.23
N GLN A 191 -11.88 9.65 9.54
CA GLN A 191 -13.15 9.25 10.18
C GLN A 191 -13.11 7.80 10.64
N LEU A 192 -12.55 6.89 9.84
CA LEU A 192 -12.40 5.48 10.21
C LEU A 192 -11.53 5.32 11.46
N LEU A 193 -10.39 6.01 11.53
CA LEU A 193 -9.48 5.98 12.68
C LEU A 193 -10.16 6.50 13.94
N LEU A 194 -10.91 7.61 13.84
CA LEU A 194 -11.69 8.15 14.97
C LEU A 194 -12.74 7.15 15.45
N ASN A 195 -13.50 6.55 14.54
CA ASN A 195 -14.53 5.54 14.86
C ASN A 195 -13.94 4.30 15.54
N CYS A 196 -12.69 3.96 15.20
CA CYS A 196 -11.95 2.85 15.81
C CYS A 196 -11.27 3.21 17.13
N GLY A 197 -11.40 4.46 17.61
CA GLY A 197 -10.87 4.91 18.90
C GLY A 197 -9.40 5.30 18.89
N TYR A 198 -8.80 5.51 17.70
CA TYR A 198 -7.47 6.08 17.60
C TYR A 198 -7.48 7.57 17.93
N THR A 199 -6.38 8.06 18.48
CA THR A 199 -6.19 9.45 18.92
C THR A 199 -4.96 10.06 18.25
N ASN A 200 -4.74 11.36 18.41
CA ASN A 200 -3.58 12.07 17.87
C ASN A 200 -3.36 11.83 16.36
N ILE A 201 -4.46 11.73 15.59
CA ILE A 201 -4.44 11.46 14.16
C ILE A 201 -3.81 12.64 13.42
N ARG A 202 -2.76 12.37 12.64
CA ARG A 202 -2.03 13.38 11.84
C ARG A 202 -1.83 12.88 10.43
N CYS A 203 -2.09 13.73 9.44
CA CYS A 203 -1.69 13.53 8.06
C CYS A 203 -0.25 14.06 7.90
N GLU A 204 0.70 13.16 7.66
CA GLU A 204 2.12 13.48 7.52
C GLU A 204 2.52 13.69 6.05
N CYS A 205 1.78 13.08 5.11
CA CYS A 205 1.91 13.29 3.68
C CYS A 205 0.52 13.22 3.03
N ALA A 206 0.27 14.05 2.03
CA ALA A 206 -1.01 14.08 1.32
C ALA A 206 -0.93 13.60 -0.13
N LYS A 207 0.24 13.72 -0.77
CA LYS A 207 0.43 13.36 -2.19
C LYS A 207 1.89 13.16 -2.55
N VAL A 208 2.10 12.43 -3.64
CA VAL A 208 3.37 12.29 -4.35
C VAL A 208 3.25 13.07 -5.65
N ASP A 209 4.14 14.01 -5.89
CA ASP A 209 4.08 14.90 -7.05
C ASP A 209 5.40 14.94 -7.83
N SER A 210 5.33 15.37 -9.09
CA SER A 210 6.48 15.64 -9.95
C SER A 210 6.12 16.68 -11.01
N SER A 211 7.08 17.50 -11.43
CA SER A 211 6.88 18.55 -12.42
C SER A 211 8.16 18.81 -13.22
N GLY A 212 8.03 19.59 -14.30
CA GLY A 212 9.17 20.01 -15.11
C GLY A 212 9.94 18.82 -15.72
N ASP A 213 11.25 18.84 -15.63
CA ASP A 213 12.17 17.86 -16.21
C ASP A 213 12.45 16.61 -15.34
N GLU A 214 11.69 16.41 -14.26
CA GLU A 214 11.79 15.22 -13.39
C GLU A 214 11.27 13.94 -14.07
N ARG A 215 11.69 13.67 -15.31
CA ARG A 215 11.17 12.59 -16.14
C ARG A 215 11.25 11.22 -15.45
N GLN A 216 12.37 10.92 -14.79
CA GLN A 216 12.53 9.64 -14.08
C GLN A 216 11.52 9.49 -12.94
N LYS A 217 11.23 10.54 -12.18
CA LYS A 217 10.22 10.50 -11.11
C LYS A 217 8.82 10.31 -11.67
N LYS A 218 8.49 10.99 -12.78
CA LYS A 218 7.22 10.82 -13.51
C LYS A 218 7.06 9.38 -14.00
N GLU A 219 8.12 8.80 -14.56
CA GLU A 219 8.16 7.40 -14.98
C GLU A 219 7.89 6.45 -13.79
N HIS A 220 8.52 6.68 -12.64
CA HIS A 220 8.26 5.89 -11.43
C HIS A 220 6.82 6.07 -10.91
N ILE A 221 6.24 7.28 -11.04
CA ILE A 221 4.83 7.53 -10.72
C ILE A 221 3.94 6.71 -11.65
N PHE A 222 4.17 6.77 -12.97
CA PHE A 222 3.40 5.99 -13.93
C PHE A 222 3.50 4.48 -13.65
N GLN A 223 4.71 3.96 -13.49
CA GLN A 223 4.93 2.54 -13.20
C GLN A 223 4.29 2.10 -11.88
N THR A 224 4.30 2.95 -10.86
CA THR A 224 3.71 2.63 -9.55
C THR A 224 2.19 2.61 -9.56
N PHE A 225 1.56 3.60 -10.20
CA PHE A 225 0.14 3.88 -10.02
C PHE A 225 -0.72 3.63 -11.26
N CYS A 226 -0.10 3.41 -12.44
CA CYS A 226 -0.84 3.34 -13.70
C CYS A 226 -0.59 2.04 -14.48
N SER A 227 0.63 1.51 -14.50
CA SER A 227 1.05 0.48 -15.45
C SER A 227 0.29 -0.85 -15.37
N TYR A 228 -0.28 -1.17 -14.23
CA TYR A 228 -0.97 -2.45 -13.99
C TYR A 228 -2.37 -2.53 -14.58
N LEU A 229 -3.02 -1.39 -14.88
CA LEU A 229 -4.43 -1.35 -15.32
C LEU A 229 -4.70 -2.24 -16.53
N GLN A 230 -3.81 -2.27 -17.52
CA GLN A 230 -4.01 -3.08 -18.72
C GLN A 230 -4.03 -4.59 -18.40
N GLU A 231 -3.14 -5.03 -17.53
CA GLU A 231 -3.07 -6.44 -17.12
C GLU A 231 -4.29 -6.83 -16.28
N ASP A 232 -4.71 -5.97 -15.36
CA ASP A 232 -5.90 -6.19 -14.56
C ASP A 232 -7.16 -6.30 -15.43
N LEU A 233 -7.33 -5.41 -16.40
CA LEU A 233 -8.45 -5.46 -17.34
C LEU A 233 -8.44 -6.73 -18.21
N LEU A 234 -7.27 -7.20 -18.63
CA LEU A 234 -7.14 -8.47 -19.36
C LEU A 234 -7.55 -9.67 -18.49
N LEU A 235 -7.21 -9.66 -17.21
CA LEU A 235 -7.64 -10.70 -16.26
C LEU A 235 -9.13 -10.67 -16.02
N LEU A 236 -9.69 -9.49 -15.74
CA LEU A 236 -11.13 -9.28 -15.56
C LEU A 236 -11.94 -9.71 -16.78
N LYS A 237 -11.44 -9.38 -17.97
CA LYS A 237 -12.06 -9.82 -19.23
C LYS A 237 -12.06 -11.33 -19.43
N ARG A 238 -10.99 -12.03 -19.00
CA ARG A 238 -10.92 -13.50 -19.05
C ARG A 238 -11.87 -14.15 -18.05
N GLN A 239 -12.11 -13.52 -16.89
CA GLN A 239 -13.04 -14.02 -15.87
C GLN A 239 -14.50 -13.81 -16.26
N ASP A 240 -14.80 -12.71 -16.94
CA ASP A 240 -16.15 -12.38 -17.43
C ASP A 240 -16.09 -11.83 -18.86
N GLU A 241 -15.99 -12.73 -19.82
CA GLU A 241 -15.93 -12.40 -21.27
C GLU A 241 -17.12 -11.59 -21.79
N LYS A 242 -18.27 -11.64 -21.10
CA LYS A 242 -19.49 -10.96 -21.48
C LYS A 242 -19.62 -9.55 -20.89
N ASN A 243 -18.71 -9.17 -20.00
CA ASN A 243 -18.74 -7.87 -19.35
C ASN A 243 -18.37 -6.76 -20.35
N VAL A 244 -19.37 -6.01 -20.77
CA VAL A 244 -19.23 -4.94 -21.76
C VAL A 244 -18.41 -3.78 -21.19
N THR A 245 -18.44 -3.54 -19.89
CA THR A 245 -17.67 -2.48 -19.24
C THR A 245 -16.18 -2.77 -19.36
N TYR A 246 -15.73 -3.96 -18.97
CA TYR A 246 -14.32 -4.34 -19.10
C TYR A 246 -13.82 -4.34 -20.54
N GLN A 247 -14.70 -4.74 -21.49
CA GLN A 247 -14.37 -4.64 -22.91
C GLN A 247 -14.11 -3.19 -23.36
N ARG A 248 -14.98 -2.26 -22.97
CA ARG A 248 -14.81 -0.82 -23.31
C ARG A 248 -13.59 -0.20 -22.64
N HIS A 249 -13.31 -0.59 -21.40
CA HIS A 249 -12.12 -0.11 -20.67
C HIS A 249 -10.85 -0.60 -21.36
N LEU A 250 -10.81 -1.86 -21.78
CA LEU A 250 -9.67 -2.41 -22.51
C LEU A 250 -9.46 -1.73 -23.86
N GLU A 251 -10.52 -1.53 -24.63
CA GLU A 251 -10.48 -0.77 -25.91
C GLU A 251 -9.91 0.64 -25.69
N TRP A 252 -10.38 1.34 -24.63
CA TRP A 252 -9.84 2.67 -24.32
C TRP A 252 -8.35 2.63 -23.94
N VAL A 253 -7.93 1.64 -23.16
CA VAL A 253 -6.53 1.46 -22.77
C VAL A 253 -5.68 1.18 -24.01
N GLU A 254 -6.08 0.26 -24.87
CA GLU A 254 -5.37 -0.06 -26.12
C GLU A 254 -5.18 1.18 -27.04
N GLU A 255 -6.17 2.06 -27.09
CA GLU A 255 -6.12 3.27 -27.90
C GLU A 255 -5.34 4.44 -27.29
N ASN A 256 -5.33 4.56 -25.96
CA ASN A 256 -4.93 5.81 -25.31
C ASN A 256 -3.77 5.68 -24.32
N PHE A 257 -3.41 4.48 -23.89
CA PHE A 257 -2.50 4.28 -22.75
C PHE A 257 -1.06 4.78 -23.04
N GLU A 258 -0.58 4.56 -24.28
CA GLU A 258 0.72 5.09 -24.69
C GLU A 258 0.72 6.63 -24.75
N ARG A 259 -0.39 7.24 -25.19
CA ARG A 259 -0.55 8.69 -25.21
C ARG A 259 -0.58 9.26 -23.81
N LEU A 260 -1.30 8.62 -22.88
CA LEU A 260 -1.33 8.98 -21.49
C LEU A 260 0.07 8.91 -20.86
N HIS A 261 0.81 7.82 -21.10
CA HIS A 261 2.18 7.66 -20.64
C HIS A 261 3.09 8.77 -21.15
N CYS A 262 3.06 9.05 -22.47
CA CYS A 262 3.85 10.13 -23.07
C CYS A 262 3.49 11.50 -22.49
N GLN A 263 2.21 11.76 -22.25
CA GLN A 263 1.75 13.01 -21.66
C GLN A 263 2.22 13.13 -20.19
N MET A 264 2.02 12.08 -19.39
CA MET A 264 2.44 12.05 -17.99
C MET A 264 3.95 12.23 -17.80
N THR A 265 4.77 11.64 -18.67
CA THR A 265 6.24 11.69 -18.57
C THR A 265 6.87 12.87 -19.30
N GLY A 266 6.08 13.66 -20.04
CA GLY A 266 6.54 14.84 -20.79
C GLY A 266 6.96 16.00 -19.88
N ASP A 267 7.88 16.85 -20.35
CA ASP A 267 8.44 17.96 -19.58
C ASP A 267 7.39 19.02 -19.18
N ALA A 268 6.30 19.15 -19.97
CA ALA A 268 5.22 20.08 -19.70
C ALA A 268 4.29 19.61 -18.55
N ALA A 269 4.28 18.33 -18.22
CA ALA A 269 3.35 17.79 -17.23
C ALA A 269 3.76 18.10 -15.80
N SER A 270 2.78 18.50 -15.00
CA SER A 270 2.80 18.40 -13.53
C SER A 270 1.82 17.33 -13.09
N ILE A 271 2.28 16.34 -12.33
CA ILE A 271 1.50 15.20 -11.90
C ILE A 271 1.47 15.18 -10.38
N SER A 272 0.33 14.85 -9.81
CA SER A 272 0.20 14.46 -8.40
C SER A 272 -0.63 13.18 -8.30
N MET A 273 -0.17 12.24 -7.45
CA MET A 273 -0.94 11.07 -7.03
C MET A 273 -1.23 11.21 -5.54
N GLY A 274 -2.50 11.15 -5.17
CA GLY A 274 -2.91 11.21 -3.78
C GLY A 274 -2.44 9.97 -3.04
N VAL A 275 -1.54 10.16 -2.07
CA VAL A 275 -1.04 9.14 -1.15
C VAL A 275 -1.05 9.73 0.24
N LYS A 276 -1.95 9.26 1.07
CA LYS A 276 -2.08 9.71 2.46
C LYS A 276 -1.23 8.85 3.37
N ILE A 277 -0.37 9.49 4.16
CA ILE A 277 0.35 8.84 5.25
C ILE A 277 -0.20 9.42 6.55
N TYR A 278 -0.86 8.58 7.33
CA TYR A 278 -1.36 8.97 8.64
C TYR A 278 -0.59 8.28 9.75
N THR A 279 -0.39 9.03 10.83
CA THR A 279 0.08 8.50 12.12
C THR A 279 -0.99 8.75 13.18
N CYS A 280 -1.20 7.78 14.05
CA CYS A 280 -2.13 7.91 15.17
C CYS A 280 -1.71 7.03 16.35
N GLU A 281 -2.36 7.21 17.50
CA GLU A 281 -2.11 6.50 18.76
C GLU A 281 -3.29 5.60 19.14
N ALA A 282 -3.00 4.46 19.76
CA ALA A 282 -4.01 3.52 20.25
C ALA A 282 -4.82 4.05 21.46
#